data_5d12cdb97cee5a30e0531fbf867b4dc0
#
_entry.id   5d12cdb97cee5a30e0531fbf867b4dc0
#
_cell.length_a   1.000
_cell.length_b   1.000
_cell.length_c   1.000
_cell.angle_alpha   90.00
_cell.angle_beta   90.00
_cell.angle_gamma   90.00
#
_symmetry.space_group_name_H-M   'P 1'
#
loop_
_entity.id
_entity.type
_entity.pdbx_description
1 polymer ?
#
loop_
_entity_poly.entity_id
_entity_poly.type
_entity_poly.pdbx_seq_one_letter_code
_entity_poly.pdbx_strand_id
1 'polypeptide(L)'
;GEKMKTKACPFLSKRRGAMLEIKEAALAKPMDIEDLVQLGETRRACPYYAARSALPEADLVLMPYASLLHADTREILGIKLENAVVIFDEAHNLVDAVHSSYGATVTLEQLRDVDEMLTAYVDRFKTRLSANNLRYLKTLANITRAFMKTLAKESADDSKPEKRLTSLNDFLFECGQDTVNMFSLRKYLKESKVAHKIASYGERVRARDEGVNARVETIGNKTVAVVRDPNATPRIG
;
A
#
# COMPACT_ATOMS: atom_id res chain seq x y z
N GLY A 1 32.37 12.87 -5.14
CA GLY A 1 31.07 12.74 -4.53
C GLY A 1 30.89 11.36 -3.96
N GLU A 2 31.02 11.21 -2.62
CA GLU A 2 30.73 9.95 -1.94
C GLU A 2 29.26 9.59 -2.09
N LYS A 3 29.01 8.45 -2.70
CA LYS A 3 27.68 7.82 -2.69
C LYS A 3 27.39 7.41 -1.24
N MET A 4 26.50 8.15 -0.56
CA MET A 4 25.91 7.68 0.69
C MET A 4 25.21 6.34 0.39
N LYS A 5 25.88 5.23 0.75
CA LYS A 5 25.25 3.92 0.78
C LYS A 5 24.21 3.97 1.88
N THR A 6 22.93 3.91 1.54
CA THR A 6 21.88 3.59 2.49
C THR A 6 22.31 2.30 3.18
N LYS A 7 22.58 2.36 4.49
CA LYS A 7 22.96 1.17 5.24
C LYS A 7 21.79 0.20 5.17
N ALA A 8 21.95 -0.89 4.44
CA ALA A 8 20.99 -1.98 4.46
C ALA A 8 20.82 -2.45 5.91
N CYS A 9 19.61 -2.91 6.27
CA CYS A 9 19.33 -3.42 7.60
C CYS A 9 20.41 -4.43 8.00
N PRO A 10 21.11 -4.25 9.16
CA PRO A 10 22.22 -5.10 9.57
C PRO A 10 21.80 -6.56 9.79
N PHE A 11 20.53 -6.79 10.07
CA PHE A 11 19.94 -8.11 10.27
C PHE A 11 19.52 -8.79 8.96
N LEU A 12 19.48 -8.08 7.83
CA LEU A 12 19.20 -8.64 6.52
C LEU A 12 20.48 -9.30 5.96
N SER A 13 21.06 -10.20 6.76
CA SER A 13 22.29 -10.90 6.38
C SER A 13 21.96 -12.06 5.44
N LYS A 14 22.88 -12.33 4.50
CA LYS A 14 22.83 -13.51 3.62
C LYS A 14 23.17 -14.82 4.35
N ARG A 15 23.21 -14.81 5.68
CA ARG A 15 23.52 -15.98 6.52
C ARG A 15 22.29 -16.88 6.63
N ARG A 16 22.06 -17.70 5.63
CA ARG A 16 20.93 -18.64 5.61
C ARG A 16 20.90 -19.56 6.84
N GLY A 17 22.05 -19.97 7.37
CA GLY A 17 22.13 -20.81 8.57
C GLY A 17 21.55 -20.14 9.81
N ALA A 18 21.87 -18.87 10.08
CA ALA A 18 21.34 -18.15 11.24
C ALA A 18 19.81 -17.95 11.16
N MET A 19 19.27 -17.74 9.97
CA MET A 19 17.81 -17.67 9.79
C MET A 19 17.15 -19.03 10.01
N LEU A 20 17.79 -20.12 9.61
CA LEU A 20 17.29 -21.48 9.84
C LEU A 20 17.26 -21.80 11.34
N GLU A 21 18.32 -21.46 12.10
CA GLU A 21 18.37 -21.65 13.54
C GLU A 21 17.22 -20.93 14.28
N ILE A 22 16.92 -19.69 13.88
CA ILE A 22 15.80 -18.92 14.47
C ILE A 22 14.46 -19.56 14.08
N LYS A 23 14.30 -20.01 12.85
CA LYS A 23 13.11 -20.71 12.39
C LYS A 23 12.89 -21.99 13.20
N GLU A 24 13.91 -22.83 13.34
CA GLU A 24 13.86 -24.09 14.09
C GLU A 24 13.52 -23.83 15.57
N ALA A 25 14.12 -22.80 16.18
CA ALA A 25 13.82 -22.42 17.54
C ALA A 25 12.35 -21.96 17.71
N ALA A 26 11.83 -21.20 16.75
CA ALA A 26 10.43 -20.74 16.76
C ALA A 26 9.42 -21.89 16.57
N LEU A 27 9.81 -22.97 15.87
CA LEU A 27 8.98 -24.16 15.70
C LEU A 27 9.09 -25.13 16.90
N ALA A 28 10.22 -25.11 17.60
CA ALA A 28 10.47 -26.05 18.70
C ALA A 28 9.74 -25.70 19.99
N LYS A 29 9.44 -24.43 20.24
CA LYS A 29 8.72 -23.93 21.41
C LYS A 29 7.99 -22.63 21.13
N PRO A 30 6.87 -22.34 21.82
CA PRO A 30 6.26 -21.02 21.77
C PRO A 30 7.26 -19.93 22.19
N MET A 31 7.36 -18.89 21.39
CA MET A 31 8.23 -17.73 21.64
C MET A 31 7.40 -16.46 21.45
N ASP A 32 7.59 -15.49 22.32
CA ASP A 32 7.05 -14.16 22.13
C ASP A 32 7.92 -13.32 21.19
N ILE A 33 7.49 -12.06 20.95
CA ILE A 33 8.20 -11.19 20.02
C ILE A 33 9.56 -10.76 20.59
N GLU A 34 9.65 -10.61 21.91
CA GLU A 34 10.85 -10.22 22.64
C GLU A 34 11.91 -11.31 22.55
N ASP A 35 11.53 -12.55 22.79
CA ASP A 35 12.39 -13.74 22.63
C ASP A 35 12.92 -13.85 21.20
N LEU A 36 12.06 -13.67 20.21
CA LEU A 36 12.45 -13.73 18.80
C LEU A 36 13.42 -12.60 18.44
N VAL A 37 13.19 -11.37 18.96
CA VAL A 37 14.09 -10.24 18.73
C VAL A 37 15.45 -10.51 19.34
N GLN A 38 15.51 -10.94 20.60
CA GLN A 38 16.75 -11.27 21.30
C GLN A 38 17.55 -12.36 20.59
N LEU A 39 16.85 -13.40 20.13
CA LEU A 39 17.47 -14.47 19.34
C LEU A 39 18.01 -13.93 18.00
N GLY A 40 17.26 -13.06 17.33
CA GLY A 40 17.66 -12.39 16.10
C GLY A 40 18.92 -11.54 16.26
N GLU A 41 19.00 -10.78 17.34
CA GLU A 41 20.20 -9.99 17.70
C GLU A 41 21.41 -10.88 17.96
N THR A 42 21.24 -11.92 18.76
CA THR A 42 22.30 -12.89 19.08
C THR A 42 22.84 -13.58 17.84
N ARG A 43 21.98 -13.98 16.93
CA ARG A 43 22.33 -14.68 15.68
C ARG A 43 22.66 -13.74 14.52
N ARG A 44 22.48 -12.41 14.70
CA ARG A 44 22.62 -11.37 13.67
C ARG A 44 21.83 -11.70 12.40
N ALA A 45 20.59 -12.12 12.58
CA ALA A 45 19.66 -12.42 11.49
C ALA A 45 18.28 -11.83 11.80
N CYS A 46 17.50 -11.56 10.75
CA CYS A 46 16.20 -10.91 10.91
C CYS A 46 15.16 -11.88 11.48
N PRO A 47 14.63 -11.63 12.70
CA PRO A 47 13.64 -12.50 13.32
C PRO A 47 12.32 -12.50 12.56
N TYR A 48 11.93 -11.36 11.96
CA TYR A 48 10.73 -11.25 11.14
C TYR A 48 10.73 -12.21 9.94
N TYR A 49 11.81 -12.23 9.16
CA TYR A 49 11.90 -13.14 8.01
C TYR A 49 12.09 -14.61 8.43
N ALA A 50 12.75 -14.85 9.55
CA ALA A 50 12.91 -16.20 10.09
C ALA A 50 11.55 -16.77 10.57
N ALA A 51 10.80 -16.03 11.40
CA ALA A 51 9.45 -16.42 11.84
C ALA A 51 8.50 -16.60 10.65
N ARG A 52 8.55 -15.69 9.67
CA ARG A 52 7.75 -15.83 8.45
C ARG A 52 8.08 -17.10 7.65
N SER A 53 9.35 -17.50 7.61
CA SER A 53 9.76 -18.76 6.93
C SER A 53 9.30 -20.02 7.68
N ALA A 54 8.90 -19.90 8.95
CA ALA A 54 8.36 -20.99 9.75
C ALA A 54 6.87 -21.28 9.45
N LEU A 55 6.12 -20.29 8.95
CA LEU A 55 4.67 -20.39 8.75
C LEU A 55 4.19 -21.67 8.03
N PRO A 56 4.86 -22.15 6.96
CA PRO A 56 4.40 -23.35 6.25
C PRO A 56 4.54 -24.66 7.05
N GLU A 57 5.36 -24.65 8.11
CA GLU A 57 5.68 -25.83 8.94
C GLU A 57 5.09 -25.74 10.34
N ALA A 58 4.43 -24.62 10.67
CA ALA A 58 3.84 -24.42 11.98
C ALA A 58 2.45 -25.07 12.06
N ASP A 59 2.20 -25.82 13.15
CA ASP A 59 0.88 -26.41 13.46
C ASP A 59 -0.11 -25.36 14.00
N LEU A 60 0.38 -24.33 14.68
CA LEU A 60 -0.39 -23.22 15.22
C LEU A 60 0.26 -21.90 14.87
N VAL A 61 -0.53 -20.98 14.33
CA VAL A 61 -0.08 -19.64 13.97
C VAL A 61 -0.96 -18.60 14.65
N LEU A 62 -0.34 -17.74 15.46
CA LEU A 62 -1.00 -16.58 16.08
C LEU A 62 -0.72 -15.33 15.27
N MET A 63 -1.76 -14.60 14.90
CA MET A 63 -1.61 -13.41 14.07
C MET A 63 -2.73 -12.38 14.27
N PRO A 64 -2.48 -11.09 13.98
CA PRO A 64 -3.53 -10.07 13.98
C PRO A 64 -4.59 -10.33 12.90
N TYR A 65 -5.83 -9.89 13.14
CA TYR A 65 -6.93 -9.98 12.16
C TYR A 65 -6.57 -9.42 10.78
N ALA A 66 -5.89 -8.27 10.74
CA ALA A 66 -5.49 -7.64 9.48
C ALA A 66 -4.63 -8.58 8.59
N SER A 67 -3.74 -9.36 9.20
CA SER A 67 -2.89 -10.32 8.47
C SER A 67 -3.71 -11.46 7.86
N LEU A 68 -4.80 -11.85 8.51
CA LEU A 68 -5.68 -12.91 8.05
C LEU A 68 -6.73 -12.39 7.06
N LEU A 69 -7.34 -11.24 7.34
CA LEU A 69 -8.47 -10.71 6.55
C LEU A 69 -8.02 -10.16 5.20
N HIS A 70 -6.88 -9.48 5.13
CA HIS A 70 -6.36 -8.96 3.87
C HIS A 70 -5.81 -10.06 2.95
N ALA A 71 -6.45 -10.29 1.81
CA ALA A 71 -6.02 -11.30 0.84
C ALA A 71 -4.57 -11.07 0.35
N ASP A 72 -4.23 -9.82 0.02
CA ASP A 72 -2.88 -9.47 -0.44
C ASP A 72 -1.83 -9.69 0.66
N THR A 73 -2.18 -9.46 1.92
CA THR A 73 -1.29 -9.73 3.07
C THR A 73 -1.09 -11.22 3.27
N ARG A 74 -2.15 -12.04 3.18
CA ARG A 74 -2.03 -13.49 3.23
C ARG A 74 -1.12 -14.03 2.14
N GLU A 75 -1.31 -13.57 0.90
CA GLU A 75 -0.48 -13.95 -0.25
C GLU A 75 1.01 -13.59 -0.02
N ILE A 76 1.27 -12.36 0.43
CA ILE A 76 2.62 -11.91 0.75
C ILE A 76 3.25 -12.74 1.88
N LEU A 77 2.50 -13.06 2.91
CA LEU A 77 2.99 -13.86 4.05
C LEU A 77 3.09 -15.36 3.72
N GLY A 78 2.47 -15.81 2.63
CA GLY A 78 2.42 -17.22 2.26
C GLY A 78 1.45 -18.05 3.12
N ILE A 79 0.44 -17.39 3.72
CA ILE A 79 -0.57 -18.06 4.57
C ILE A 79 -1.56 -18.77 3.67
N LYS A 80 -1.70 -20.09 3.86
CA LYS A 80 -2.68 -20.95 3.19
C LYS A 80 -3.77 -21.32 4.18
N LEU A 81 -5.03 -21.14 3.79
CA LEU A 81 -6.19 -21.47 4.64
C LEU A 81 -6.85 -22.80 4.25
N GLU A 82 -6.36 -23.46 3.19
CA GLU A 82 -6.86 -24.77 2.78
C GLU A 82 -6.60 -25.79 3.88
N ASN A 83 -7.66 -26.46 4.33
CA ASN A 83 -7.63 -27.42 5.43
C ASN A 83 -7.16 -26.85 6.78
N ALA A 84 -7.24 -25.55 6.99
CA ALA A 84 -6.92 -24.90 8.24
C ALA A 84 -8.18 -24.65 9.07
N VAL A 85 -8.04 -24.74 10.40
CA VAL A 85 -9.06 -24.28 11.35
C VAL A 85 -8.69 -22.87 11.77
N VAL A 86 -9.63 -21.92 11.58
CA VAL A 86 -9.44 -20.54 11.99
C VAL A 86 -10.25 -20.27 13.24
N ILE A 87 -9.56 -19.83 14.29
CA ILE A 87 -10.17 -19.46 15.57
C ILE A 87 -10.02 -17.96 15.75
N PHE A 88 -11.14 -17.27 15.91
CA PHE A 88 -11.16 -15.83 16.19
C PHE A 88 -11.36 -15.62 17.68
N ASP A 89 -10.32 -15.12 18.33
CA ASP A 89 -10.43 -14.64 19.70
C ASP A 89 -11.09 -13.25 19.69
N GLU A 90 -11.89 -12.94 20.73
CA GLU A 90 -12.63 -11.67 20.83
C GLU A 90 -13.38 -11.32 19.52
N ALA A 91 -14.14 -12.28 18.98
CA ALA A 91 -14.80 -12.19 17.68
C ALA A 91 -15.78 -11.00 17.55
N HIS A 92 -16.16 -10.36 18.64
CA HIS A 92 -16.95 -9.14 18.63
C HIS A 92 -16.24 -8.00 17.88
N ASN A 93 -14.91 -8.00 17.83
CA ASN A 93 -14.08 -7.01 17.08
C ASN A 93 -13.94 -7.35 15.58
N LEU A 94 -14.42 -8.53 15.14
CA LEU A 94 -14.20 -9.00 13.77
C LEU A 94 -14.87 -8.09 12.72
N VAL A 95 -16.08 -7.63 13.00
CA VAL A 95 -16.83 -6.75 12.08
C VAL A 95 -16.09 -5.43 11.88
N ASP A 96 -15.61 -4.82 12.96
CA ASP A 96 -14.86 -3.57 12.91
C ASP A 96 -13.49 -3.77 12.23
N ALA A 97 -12.85 -4.91 12.46
CA ALA A 97 -11.61 -5.27 11.77
C ALA A 97 -11.82 -5.43 10.26
N VAL A 98 -12.94 -6.02 9.82
CA VAL A 98 -13.29 -6.12 8.39
C VAL A 98 -13.55 -4.72 7.83
N HIS A 99 -14.35 -3.90 8.50
CA HIS A 99 -14.67 -2.54 8.06
C HIS A 99 -13.40 -1.69 7.94
N SER A 100 -12.53 -1.71 8.93
CA SER A 100 -11.25 -0.96 8.89
C SER A 100 -10.29 -1.49 7.82
N SER A 101 -10.32 -2.79 7.55
CA SER A 101 -9.45 -3.44 6.56
C SER A 101 -9.84 -3.11 5.13
N TYR A 102 -11.13 -2.96 4.85
CA TYR A 102 -11.67 -2.70 3.51
C TYR A 102 -12.24 -1.29 3.34
N GLY A 103 -12.33 -0.54 4.42
CA GLY A 103 -12.69 0.87 4.37
C GLY A 103 -11.58 1.73 3.77
N ALA A 104 -11.98 2.81 3.10
CA ALA A 104 -11.06 3.82 2.61
C ALA A 104 -11.68 5.21 2.79
N THR A 105 -10.84 6.16 3.17
CA THR A 105 -11.22 7.58 3.23
C THR A 105 -10.57 8.29 2.06
N VAL A 106 -11.36 9.06 1.33
CA VAL A 106 -10.90 9.84 0.18
C VAL A 106 -11.30 11.29 0.40
N THR A 107 -10.33 12.20 0.35
CA THR A 107 -10.57 13.65 0.45
C THR A 107 -10.64 14.30 -0.93
N LEU A 108 -11.30 15.45 -1.00
CA LEU A 108 -11.35 16.23 -2.24
C LEU A 108 -9.96 16.66 -2.71
N GLU A 109 -9.05 16.97 -1.79
CA GLU A 109 -7.68 17.32 -2.08
C GLU A 109 -6.92 16.15 -2.73
N GLN A 110 -7.04 14.94 -2.13
CA GLN A 110 -6.45 13.74 -2.72
C GLN A 110 -6.96 13.44 -4.12
N LEU A 111 -8.25 13.68 -4.39
CA LEU A 111 -8.81 13.49 -5.73
C LEU A 111 -8.26 14.50 -6.73
N ARG A 112 -8.07 15.76 -6.32
CA ARG A 112 -7.42 16.79 -7.17
C ARG A 112 -6.01 16.38 -7.52
N ASP A 113 -5.23 15.96 -6.54
CA ASP A 113 -3.87 15.46 -6.73
C ASP A 113 -3.82 14.30 -7.72
N VAL A 114 -4.74 13.34 -7.59
CA VAL A 114 -4.83 12.20 -8.50
C VAL A 114 -5.19 12.65 -9.93
N ASP A 115 -6.13 13.59 -10.09
CA ASP A 115 -6.51 14.09 -11.43
C ASP A 115 -5.36 14.82 -12.12
N GLU A 116 -4.61 15.64 -11.38
CA GLU A 116 -3.41 16.32 -11.90
C GLU A 116 -2.34 15.30 -12.34
N MET A 117 -2.03 14.33 -11.48
CA MET A 117 -1.04 13.30 -11.82
C MET A 117 -1.47 12.43 -13.01
N LEU A 118 -2.76 12.05 -13.07
CA LEU A 118 -3.31 11.29 -14.20
C LEU A 118 -3.25 12.08 -15.50
N THR A 119 -3.63 13.36 -15.48
CA THR A 119 -3.61 14.23 -16.63
C THR A 119 -2.18 14.39 -17.16
N ALA A 120 -1.25 14.76 -16.30
CA ALA A 120 0.17 14.90 -16.66
C ALA A 120 0.77 13.59 -17.22
N TYR A 121 0.42 12.45 -16.62
CA TYR A 121 0.87 11.13 -17.08
C TYR A 121 0.31 10.79 -18.47
N VAL A 122 -1.00 10.96 -18.67
CA VAL A 122 -1.66 10.65 -19.94
C VAL A 122 -1.11 11.55 -21.04
N ASP A 123 -0.99 12.85 -20.83
CA ASP A 123 -0.49 13.80 -21.83
C ASP A 123 0.95 13.46 -22.25
N ARG A 124 1.79 13.07 -21.31
CA ARG A 124 3.18 12.70 -21.58
C ARG A 124 3.33 11.40 -22.35
N PHE A 125 2.47 10.42 -22.06
CA PHE A 125 2.65 9.04 -22.54
C PHE A 125 1.57 8.58 -23.54
N LYS A 126 0.60 9.42 -23.92
CA LYS A 126 -0.53 9.07 -24.80
C LYS A 126 -0.14 8.37 -26.10
N THR A 127 0.99 8.75 -26.70
CA THR A 127 1.50 8.15 -27.94
C THR A 127 2.17 6.79 -27.74
N ARG A 128 2.53 6.45 -26.50
CA ARG A 128 3.23 5.19 -26.12
C ARG A 128 2.32 4.19 -25.44
N LEU A 129 1.14 4.64 -25.00
CA LEU A 129 0.15 3.79 -24.35
C LEU A 129 -0.65 3.02 -25.41
N SER A 130 -0.93 1.72 -25.14
CA SER A 130 -1.88 0.98 -25.95
C SER A 130 -3.29 1.59 -25.82
N ALA A 131 -4.13 1.39 -26.83
CA ALA A 131 -5.51 1.88 -26.83
C ALA A 131 -6.30 1.40 -25.60
N ASN A 132 -6.07 0.17 -25.16
CA ASN A 132 -6.71 -0.39 -23.97
C ASN A 132 -6.26 0.32 -22.68
N ASN A 133 -4.96 0.54 -22.51
CA ASN A 133 -4.42 1.28 -21.36
C ASN A 133 -4.95 2.72 -21.33
N LEU A 134 -4.97 3.40 -22.48
CA LEU A 134 -5.48 4.75 -22.57
C LEU A 134 -6.97 4.83 -22.22
N ARG A 135 -7.77 3.82 -22.64
CA ARG A 135 -9.18 3.72 -22.27
C ARG A 135 -9.36 3.62 -20.76
N TYR A 136 -8.65 2.70 -20.08
CA TYR A 136 -8.75 2.56 -18.62
C TYR A 136 -8.28 3.80 -17.85
N LEU A 137 -7.22 4.46 -18.30
CA LEU A 137 -6.76 5.70 -17.68
C LEU A 137 -7.75 6.85 -17.83
N LYS A 138 -8.38 6.97 -19.03
CA LYS A 138 -9.47 7.95 -19.23
C LYS A 138 -10.68 7.63 -18.36
N THR A 139 -11.06 6.35 -18.25
CA THR A 139 -12.13 5.92 -17.34
C THR A 139 -11.82 6.31 -15.90
N LEU A 140 -10.60 6.05 -15.43
CA LEU A 140 -10.17 6.43 -14.08
C LEU A 140 -10.23 7.95 -13.87
N ALA A 141 -9.75 8.75 -14.82
CA ALA A 141 -9.83 10.21 -14.75
C ALA A 141 -11.29 10.71 -14.70
N ASN A 142 -12.18 10.11 -15.50
CA ASN A 142 -13.60 10.46 -15.49
C ASN A 142 -14.25 10.17 -14.13
N ILE A 143 -13.96 9.00 -13.53
CA ILE A 143 -14.43 8.65 -12.18
C ILE A 143 -13.91 9.64 -11.15
N THR A 144 -12.60 9.93 -11.17
CA THR A 144 -11.98 10.89 -10.25
C THR A 144 -12.66 12.25 -10.31
N ARG A 145 -12.90 12.78 -11.51
CA ARG A 145 -13.57 14.08 -11.74
C ARG A 145 -15.03 14.04 -11.32
N ALA A 146 -15.74 12.94 -11.58
CA ALA A 146 -17.12 12.78 -11.13
C ALA A 146 -17.23 12.81 -9.61
N PHE A 147 -16.35 12.10 -8.91
CA PHE A 147 -16.29 12.10 -7.45
C PHE A 147 -15.95 13.50 -6.90
N MET A 148 -14.96 14.18 -7.50
CA MET A 148 -14.62 15.56 -7.14
C MET A 148 -15.82 16.50 -7.25
N LYS A 149 -16.56 16.41 -8.37
CA LYS A 149 -17.75 17.24 -8.60
C LYS A 149 -18.84 16.98 -7.58
N THR A 150 -19.10 15.72 -7.24
CA THR A 150 -20.13 15.35 -6.25
C THR A 150 -19.74 15.82 -4.86
N LEU A 151 -18.49 15.57 -4.43
CA LEU A 151 -18.01 16.00 -3.11
C LEU A 151 -17.93 17.52 -2.99
N ALA A 152 -17.52 18.23 -4.03
CA ALA A 152 -17.49 19.71 -4.03
C ALA A 152 -18.90 20.30 -3.94
N LYS A 153 -19.89 19.69 -4.60
CA LYS A 153 -21.30 20.11 -4.50
C LYS A 153 -21.86 19.88 -3.10
N GLU A 154 -21.51 18.76 -2.48
CA GLU A 154 -21.96 18.48 -1.10
C GLU A 154 -21.34 19.43 -0.08
N SER A 155 -20.06 19.78 -0.25
CA SER A 155 -19.36 20.73 0.64
C SER A 155 -19.85 22.17 0.50
N ALA A 156 -20.49 22.53 -0.60
CA ALA A 156 -21.01 23.88 -0.85
C ALA A 156 -22.48 24.08 -0.39
N ASP A 157 -23.14 23.02 0.04
CA ASP A 157 -24.54 23.03 0.39
C ASP A 157 -24.72 23.01 1.92
N ASP A 158 -24.74 24.18 2.54
CA ASP A 158 -24.90 24.35 4.00
C ASP A 158 -26.26 23.81 4.53
N SER A 159 -27.21 23.47 3.66
CA SER A 159 -28.49 22.86 4.05
C SER A 159 -28.42 21.35 4.29
N LYS A 160 -27.31 20.71 3.89
CA LYS A 160 -27.13 19.26 4.05
C LYS A 160 -26.53 18.90 5.40
N PRO A 161 -26.88 17.73 5.94
CA PRO A 161 -26.30 17.26 7.18
C PRO A 161 -24.79 17.07 7.01
N GLU A 162 -24.02 17.45 8.03
CA GLU A 162 -22.56 17.33 8.10
C GLU A 162 -22.06 15.90 7.79
N LYS A 163 -22.89 14.90 8.08
CA LYS A 163 -22.62 13.48 7.78
C LYS A 163 -23.82 12.86 7.08
N ARG A 164 -23.57 12.26 5.93
CA ARG A 164 -24.56 11.52 5.18
C ARG A 164 -24.13 10.08 5.01
N LEU A 165 -25.02 9.14 5.33
CA LEU A 165 -24.85 7.73 5.04
C LEU A 165 -25.62 7.39 3.75
N THR A 166 -24.95 6.82 2.78
CA THR A 166 -25.56 6.37 1.51
C THR A 166 -24.98 5.03 1.09
N SER A 167 -25.71 4.27 0.29
CA SER A 167 -25.15 3.05 -0.30
C SER A 167 -24.11 3.40 -1.37
N LEU A 168 -23.16 2.47 -1.60
CA LEU A 168 -22.19 2.65 -2.67
C LEU A 168 -22.85 2.79 -4.04
N ASN A 169 -23.94 2.05 -4.28
CA ASN A 169 -24.66 2.09 -5.55
C ASN A 169 -25.34 3.46 -5.76
N ASP A 170 -25.98 4.01 -4.72
CA ASP A 170 -26.60 5.32 -4.80
C ASP A 170 -25.55 6.41 -5.03
N PHE A 171 -24.41 6.33 -4.34
CA PHE A 171 -23.30 7.25 -4.56
C PHE A 171 -22.76 7.18 -6.00
N LEU A 172 -22.57 5.99 -6.54
CA LEU A 172 -22.12 5.81 -7.92
C LEU A 172 -23.14 6.33 -8.93
N PHE A 173 -24.44 6.14 -8.65
CA PHE A 173 -25.52 6.68 -9.46
C PHE A 173 -25.54 8.22 -9.44
N GLU A 174 -25.40 8.84 -8.28
CA GLU A 174 -25.29 10.31 -8.15
C GLU A 174 -24.07 10.87 -8.88
N CYS A 175 -22.96 10.12 -8.91
CA CYS A 175 -21.76 10.48 -9.67
C CYS A 175 -21.90 10.20 -11.18
N GLY A 176 -23.00 9.54 -11.64
CA GLY A 176 -23.13 9.07 -13.01
C GLY A 176 -22.10 8.04 -13.44
N GLN A 177 -21.65 7.21 -12.51
CA GLN A 177 -20.62 6.18 -12.72
C GLN A 177 -21.15 4.76 -12.45
N ASP A 178 -22.45 4.58 -12.33
CA ASP A 178 -23.14 3.31 -12.06
C ASP A 178 -22.97 2.28 -13.18
N THR A 179 -22.76 2.72 -14.42
CA THR A 179 -22.52 1.84 -15.59
C THR A 179 -21.07 1.38 -15.72
N VAL A 180 -20.15 1.92 -14.93
CA VAL A 180 -18.73 1.58 -15.01
C VAL A 180 -18.44 0.27 -14.27
N ASN A 181 -17.84 -0.70 -14.96
CA ASN A 181 -17.41 -1.93 -14.32
C ASN A 181 -16.14 -1.69 -13.46
N MET A 182 -16.37 -1.39 -12.18
CA MET A 182 -15.30 -1.13 -11.20
C MET A 182 -14.39 -2.35 -10.97
N PHE A 183 -14.92 -3.57 -11.09
CA PHE A 183 -14.11 -4.79 -10.93
C PHE A 183 -13.08 -4.94 -12.05
N SER A 184 -13.46 -4.67 -13.28
CA SER A 184 -12.55 -4.69 -14.42
C SER A 184 -11.48 -3.62 -14.30
N LEU A 185 -11.85 -2.42 -13.86
CA LEU A 185 -10.92 -1.33 -13.59
C LEU A 185 -9.94 -1.68 -12.48
N ARG A 186 -10.42 -2.23 -11.35
CA ARG A 186 -9.58 -2.69 -10.24
C ARG A 186 -8.59 -3.76 -10.69
N LYS A 187 -9.07 -4.76 -11.45
CA LYS A 187 -8.22 -5.82 -12.01
C LYS A 187 -7.10 -5.21 -12.87
N TYR A 188 -7.45 -4.32 -13.78
CA TYR A 188 -6.48 -3.61 -14.61
C TYR A 188 -5.44 -2.84 -13.78
N LEU A 189 -5.87 -2.07 -12.77
CA LEU A 189 -4.96 -1.30 -11.91
C LEU A 189 -3.98 -2.21 -11.14
N LYS A 190 -4.47 -3.35 -10.63
CA LYS A 190 -3.65 -4.34 -9.90
C LYS A 190 -2.61 -5.00 -10.83
N GLU A 191 -3.02 -5.47 -12.00
CA GLU A 191 -2.16 -6.18 -12.95
C GLU A 191 -1.14 -5.27 -13.63
N SER A 192 -1.55 -4.08 -14.07
CA SER A 192 -0.68 -3.15 -14.78
C SER A 192 0.31 -2.41 -13.89
N LYS A 193 0.04 -2.38 -12.58
CA LYS A 193 0.77 -1.55 -11.58
C LYS A 193 0.88 -0.08 -12.00
N VAL A 194 -0.07 0.40 -12.81
CA VAL A 194 -0.03 1.75 -13.40
C VAL A 194 -0.18 2.84 -12.34
N ALA A 195 -0.90 2.56 -11.24
CA ALA A 195 -1.03 3.51 -10.13
C ALA A 195 0.34 3.92 -9.56
N HIS A 196 1.26 2.97 -9.36
CA HIS A 196 2.63 3.26 -8.92
C HIS A 196 3.41 4.08 -9.95
N LYS A 197 3.19 3.82 -11.24
CA LYS A 197 3.87 4.58 -12.32
C LYS A 197 3.39 6.02 -12.37
N ILE A 198 2.08 6.25 -12.18
CA ILE A 198 1.46 7.58 -12.15
C ILE A 198 1.95 8.35 -10.93
N ALA A 199 1.90 7.76 -9.74
CA ALA A 199 2.37 8.39 -8.51
C ALA A 199 3.85 8.79 -8.61
N SER A 200 4.73 7.86 -9.00
CA SER A 200 6.17 8.14 -9.20
C SER A 200 6.45 9.18 -10.29
N TYR A 201 5.60 9.31 -11.28
CA TYR A 201 5.72 10.34 -12.31
C TYR A 201 5.26 11.70 -11.78
N GLY A 202 4.11 11.73 -11.09
CA GLY A 202 3.57 12.96 -10.51
C GLY A 202 4.51 13.59 -9.49
N GLU A 203 5.09 12.78 -8.59
CA GLU A 203 6.10 13.24 -7.64
C GLU A 203 7.32 13.86 -8.33
N ARG A 204 7.78 13.26 -9.43
CA ARG A 204 8.90 13.82 -10.23
C ARG A 204 8.56 15.13 -10.93
N VAL A 205 7.31 15.30 -11.38
CA VAL A 205 6.85 16.55 -12.00
C VAL A 205 6.80 17.65 -10.93
N ARG A 206 6.16 17.41 -9.80
CA ARG A 206 6.10 18.36 -8.67
C ARG A 206 7.49 18.79 -8.19
N ALA A 207 8.38 17.82 -7.96
CA ALA A 207 9.76 18.13 -7.56
C ALA A 207 10.54 18.98 -8.58
N ARG A 208 10.21 18.88 -9.86
CA ARG A 208 10.77 19.72 -10.92
C ARG A 208 10.24 21.13 -10.86
N ASP A 209 8.94 21.29 -10.66
CA ASP A 209 8.25 22.59 -10.62
C ASP A 209 8.66 23.37 -9.36
N GLU A 210 8.93 22.67 -8.25
CA GLU A 210 9.43 23.24 -7.00
C GLU A 210 10.94 23.50 -6.99
N GLY A 211 11.65 23.23 -8.09
CA GLY A 211 13.10 23.42 -8.20
C GLY A 211 13.93 22.43 -7.35
N VAL A 212 13.31 21.38 -6.85
CA VAL A 212 13.94 20.38 -5.99
C VAL A 212 14.38 19.18 -6.81
N ASN A 213 15.67 18.83 -6.75
CA ASN A 213 16.18 17.59 -7.35
C ASN A 213 15.74 16.36 -6.52
N ALA A 214 14.50 15.94 -6.68
CA ALA A 214 14.00 14.74 -6.05
C ALA A 214 14.44 13.49 -6.81
N ARG A 215 15.08 12.57 -6.11
CA ARG A 215 15.41 11.24 -6.60
C ARG A 215 14.40 10.27 -5.99
N VAL A 216 13.62 9.65 -6.84
CA VAL A 216 12.66 8.60 -6.42
C VAL A 216 13.44 7.31 -6.26
N GLU A 217 13.51 6.80 -5.05
CA GLU A 217 14.08 5.49 -4.74
C GLU A 217 12.96 4.53 -4.39
N THR A 218 12.93 3.37 -5.03
CA THR A 218 12.00 2.29 -4.71
C THR A 218 12.63 1.41 -3.64
N ILE A 219 12.10 1.45 -2.42
CA ILE A 219 12.53 0.59 -1.31
C ILE A 219 11.44 -0.48 -1.12
N GLY A 220 11.71 -1.70 -1.59
CA GLY A 220 10.74 -2.79 -1.59
C GLY A 220 9.55 -2.49 -2.52
N ASN A 221 8.32 -2.66 -2.04
CA ASN A 221 7.08 -2.36 -2.79
C ASN A 221 6.56 -0.92 -2.58
N LYS A 222 7.29 -0.07 -1.86
CA LYS A 222 6.92 1.33 -1.62
C LYS A 222 7.84 2.25 -2.40
N THR A 223 7.24 3.14 -3.19
CA THR A 223 7.94 4.24 -3.83
C THR A 223 8.04 5.38 -2.81
N VAL A 224 9.24 5.75 -2.43
CA VAL A 224 9.51 6.84 -1.50
C VAL A 224 10.21 7.95 -2.27
N ALA A 225 9.65 9.16 -2.25
CA ALA A 225 10.32 10.34 -2.77
C ALA A 225 11.33 10.82 -1.72
N VAL A 226 12.61 10.80 -2.07
CA VAL A 226 13.65 11.39 -1.26
C VAL A 226 13.88 12.81 -1.74
N VAL A 227 13.31 13.77 -1.02
CA VAL A 227 13.53 15.20 -1.26
C VAL A 227 14.86 15.58 -0.62
N ARG A 228 15.82 16.07 -1.40
CA ARG A 228 17.03 16.68 -0.89
C ARG A 228 16.87 18.18 -0.93
N ASP A 229 16.87 18.80 0.23
CA ASP A 229 17.02 20.26 0.33
C ASP A 229 18.41 20.64 -0.18
N PRO A 230 18.52 21.45 -1.27
CA PRO A 230 19.80 21.88 -1.80
C PRO A 230 20.56 22.80 -0.83
N ASN A 231 19.90 23.34 0.20
CA ASN A 231 20.47 24.27 1.19
C ASN A 231 20.77 23.63 2.54
N ALA A 232 20.53 22.34 2.72
CA ALA A 232 20.87 21.65 3.95
C ALA A 232 22.39 21.53 4.09
N THR A 233 22.99 22.41 4.88
CA THR A 233 24.38 22.28 5.34
C THR A 233 24.54 20.99 6.14
N PRO A 234 25.56 20.16 5.86
CA PRO A 234 25.81 18.97 6.65
C PRO A 234 26.17 19.38 8.08
N ARG A 235 25.31 19.05 9.03
CA ARG A 235 25.69 19.09 10.44
C ARG A 235 26.72 18.01 10.69
N ILE A 236 27.94 18.42 10.87
CA ILE A 236 29.04 17.60 11.39
C ILE A 236 28.79 17.47 12.89
N GLY A 237 28.54 16.26 13.34
CA GLY A 237 28.45 15.87 14.74
C GLY A 237 28.69 14.37 14.83
#